data_f44701db482db3b6f23d0cd737edce26
#
_entry.id   f44701db482db3b6f23d0cd737edce26
#
_cell.length_a   1.000
_cell.length_b   1.000
_cell.length_c   1.000
_cell.angle_alpha   90.00
_cell.angle_beta   90.00
_cell.angle_gamma   90.00
#
_symmetry.space_group_name_H-M   'P 1'
#
loop_
_entity.id
_entity.type
_entity.pdbx_description
1 polymer ?
#
loop_
_entity_poly.entity_id
_entity_poly.type
_entity_poly.pdbx_seq_one_letter_code
_entity_poly.pdbx_strand_id
1 'polypeptide(L)'
;MLDVGCRDRKESNFTGINGRHFEGVDIVHDLETFPYPLKDESCLTIKAAHVIEHIKPWLIFDWFNEMWRLLVPKGQLAVSAPFANSQGFFNDPTHCTYVNEATFQHLDPNFPTYRQHEPKPWKIEYASWNYGGNIEAVLSKRTITATESLTMSHKVIMLGALQKPREVELLVAFLHGMTFKNVLEIGTAKGGMFYALCQIASPDAKVFSLDWLKGNFCTSVYTEAKEDIERLNTYGQPKQKLSFIRDDSHRQATLVKVRKALGHIDLLFIDGDHTYEGVRKDWEMYSPLVKPGGIVVFHDIVDQHWMYPTCKVDKFWNELKKSNETWEFIDTSGDVWGGIGVLKKPMPKPERQRMIGGAK
;
A
#
# COMPACT_ATOMS: atom_id res chain seq x y z
N MET A 1 -9.90 -12.18 15.43
CA MET A 1 -8.76 -13.11 15.34
C MET A 1 -9.10 -14.19 14.31
N LEU A 2 -8.14 -14.74 13.60
CA LEU A 2 -8.33 -15.72 12.51
C LEU A 2 -7.52 -16.99 12.80
N ASP A 3 -8.13 -18.16 12.66
CA ASP A 3 -7.49 -19.48 12.74
C ASP A 3 -7.51 -20.09 11.34
N VAL A 4 -6.34 -20.12 10.70
CA VAL A 4 -6.17 -20.65 9.34
C VAL A 4 -5.82 -22.13 9.42
N GLY A 5 -6.53 -22.95 8.64
CA GLY A 5 -6.38 -24.41 8.67
C GLY A 5 -7.02 -25.05 9.89
N CYS A 6 -7.90 -24.32 10.59
CA CYS A 6 -8.61 -24.85 11.75
C CYS A 6 -9.40 -26.11 11.35
N ARG A 7 -9.49 -27.05 12.30
CA ARG A 7 -10.37 -28.20 12.23
C ARG A 7 -11.38 -28.10 13.37
N ASP A 8 -11.54 -29.17 14.11
CA ASP A 8 -12.42 -29.32 15.29
C ASP A 8 -11.91 -28.65 16.56
N ARG A 9 -10.71 -28.04 16.54
CA ARG A 9 -10.02 -27.46 17.70
C ARG A 9 -9.87 -25.93 17.65
N LYS A 10 -10.78 -25.27 16.93
CA LYS A 10 -10.77 -23.79 16.87
C LYS A 10 -11.01 -23.18 18.26
N GLU A 11 -10.23 -22.17 18.62
CA GLU A 11 -10.46 -21.40 19.84
C GLU A 11 -11.74 -20.55 19.73
N SER A 12 -12.49 -20.41 20.82
CA SER A 12 -13.83 -19.81 20.83
C SER A 12 -13.90 -18.36 20.29
N ASN A 13 -12.79 -17.63 20.35
CA ASN A 13 -12.71 -16.22 19.94
C ASN A 13 -12.10 -16.04 18.54
N PHE A 14 -11.87 -17.13 17.79
CA PHE A 14 -11.32 -17.09 16.46
C PHE A 14 -12.38 -17.37 15.40
N THR A 15 -12.29 -16.68 14.25
CA THR A 15 -12.98 -17.09 13.04
C THR A 15 -12.13 -18.15 12.37
N GLY A 16 -12.70 -19.31 12.07
CA GLY A 16 -12.00 -20.43 11.47
C GLY A 16 -12.13 -20.42 9.94
N ILE A 17 -11.02 -20.56 9.22
CA ILE A 17 -10.99 -20.73 7.77
C ILE A 17 -10.24 -22.01 7.39
N ASN A 18 -10.80 -22.81 6.49
CA ASN A 18 -10.17 -24.05 6.02
C ASN A 18 -10.64 -24.39 4.59
N GLY A 19 -9.81 -25.12 3.84
CA GLY A 19 -10.15 -25.64 2.51
C GLY A 19 -11.26 -26.71 2.49
N ARG A 20 -11.60 -27.26 3.65
CA ARG A 20 -12.66 -28.28 3.80
C ARG A 20 -13.58 -27.91 4.94
N HIS A 21 -14.83 -28.37 4.84
CA HIS A 21 -15.81 -28.20 5.92
C HIS A 21 -15.51 -29.17 7.07
N PHE A 22 -15.34 -28.63 8.28
CA PHE A 22 -15.28 -29.35 9.57
C PHE A 22 -16.16 -28.62 10.58
N GLU A 23 -16.50 -29.29 11.66
CA GLU A 23 -17.12 -28.63 12.82
C GLU A 23 -16.15 -27.56 13.38
N GLY A 24 -16.63 -26.33 13.48
CA GLY A 24 -15.80 -25.17 13.90
C GLY A 24 -15.22 -24.33 12.75
N VAL A 25 -15.33 -24.74 11.48
CA VAL A 25 -14.95 -23.92 10.33
C VAL A 25 -16.10 -22.95 9.99
N ASP A 26 -15.81 -21.66 10.07
CA ASP A 26 -16.78 -20.60 9.74
C ASP A 26 -16.74 -20.24 8.25
N ILE A 27 -15.58 -20.35 7.61
CA ILE A 27 -15.37 -20.01 6.21
C ILE A 27 -14.69 -21.19 5.51
N VAL A 28 -15.35 -21.76 4.50
CA VAL A 28 -14.74 -22.77 3.62
C VAL A 28 -14.11 -22.05 2.44
N HIS A 29 -12.77 -22.12 2.32
CA HIS A 29 -12.02 -21.45 1.26
C HIS A 29 -10.69 -22.19 1.02
N ASP A 30 -10.33 -22.37 -0.23
CA ASP A 30 -9.05 -22.95 -0.60
C ASP A 30 -7.89 -22.03 -0.15
N LEU A 31 -7.02 -22.54 0.72
CA LEU A 31 -5.95 -21.76 1.33
C LEU A 31 -4.83 -21.36 0.34
N GLU A 32 -4.84 -21.91 -0.87
CA GLU A 32 -3.94 -21.55 -1.97
C GLU A 32 -4.59 -20.59 -3.00
N THR A 33 -5.84 -20.18 -2.78
CA THR A 33 -6.55 -19.22 -3.65
C THR A 33 -6.63 -17.84 -2.98
N PHE A 34 -6.10 -16.81 -3.64
CA PHE A 34 -6.01 -15.45 -3.11
C PHE A 34 -6.80 -14.46 -3.96
N PRO A 35 -7.39 -13.40 -3.36
CA PRO A 35 -7.45 -13.09 -1.92
C PRO A 35 -8.49 -13.93 -1.18
N TYR A 36 -8.29 -14.12 0.14
CA TYR A 36 -9.30 -14.71 1.02
C TYR A 36 -10.54 -13.79 1.12
N PRO A 37 -11.76 -14.36 1.37
CA PRO A 37 -13.00 -13.59 1.45
C PRO A 37 -13.12 -12.78 2.76
N LEU A 38 -12.05 -12.10 3.12
CA LEU A 38 -11.89 -11.28 4.31
C LEU A 38 -11.37 -9.90 3.92
N LYS A 39 -11.78 -8.88 4.69
CA LYS A 39 -11.33 -7.49 4.45
C LYS A 39 -9.85 -7.32 4.83
N ASP A 40 -9.19 -6.38 4.15
CA ASP A 40 -7.88 -5.90 4.54
C ASP A 40 -7.91 -5.41 5.98
N GLU A 41 -6.81 -5.64 6.71
CA GLU A 41 -6.62 -5.13 8.07
C GLU A 41 -7.76 -5.46 9.04
N SER A 42 -8.33 -6.65 8.92
CA SER A 42 -9.47 -7.11 9.74
C SER A 42 -9.06 -7.98 10.91
N CYS A 43 -7.81 -8.42 10.98
CA CYS A 43 -7.32 -9.34 12.00
C CYS A 43 -6.23 -8.72 12.87
N LEU A 44 -6.39 -8.80 14.20
CA LEU A 44 -5.33 -8.46 15.16
C LEU A 44 -4.31 -9.61 15.30
N THR A 45 -4.78 -10.84 15.26
CA THR A 45 -3.97 -12.05 15.39
C THR A 45 -4.46 -13.08 14.38
N ILE A 46 -3.51 -13.71 13.71
CA ILE A 46 -3.74 -14.87 12.86
C ILE A 46 -2.93 -16.03 13.44
N LYS A 47 -3.53 -17.20 13.54
CA LYS A 47 -2.90 -18.45 13.93
C LYS A 47 -2.93 -19.39 12.74
N ALA A 48 -1.81 -20.05 12.46
CA ALA A 48 -1.69 -21.07 11.42
C ALA A 48 -0.83 -22.22 11.94
N ALA A 49 -1.49 -23.27 12.40
CA ALA A 49 -0.84 -24.45 12.94
C ALA A 49 -1.01 -25.63 11.97
N HIS A 50 0.10 -26.19 11.53
CA HIS A 50 0.12 -27.29 10.55
C HIS A 50 -0.62 -26.94 9.24
N VAL A 51 -0.20 -25.82 8.63
CA VAL A 51 -0.75 -25.27 7.38
C VAL A 51 0.32 -25.05 6.33
N ILE A 52 1.38 -24.33 6.69
CA ILE A 52 2.34 -23.82 5.69
C ILE A 52 3.15 -24.93 5.01
N GLU A 53 3.32 -26.07 5.67
CA GLU A 53 3.94 -27.28 5.11
C GLU A 53 3.13 -27.89 3.96
N HIS A 54 1.82 -27.59 3.88
CA HIS A 54 0.93 -28.06 2.81
C HIS A 54 0.77 -27.01 1.69
N ILE A 55 1.20 -25.76 1.91
CA ILE A 55 1.18 -24.72 0.86
C ILE A 55 2.29 -25.02 -0.14
N LYS A 56 1.96 -25.01 -1.43
CA LYS A 56 2.95 -25.24 -2.49
C LYS A 56 4.13 -24.27 -2.40
N PRO A 57 5.38 -24.75 -2.58
CA PRO A 57 6.58 -23.90 -2.41
C PRO A 57 6.58 -22.61 -3.23
N TRP A 58 5.97 -22.62 -4.42
CA TRP A 58 5.88 -21.42 -5.27
C TRP A 58 4.77 -20.45 -4.88
N LEU A 59 3.87 -20.82 -3.93
CA LEU A 59 2.80 -19.99 -3.38
C LEU A 59 3.09 -19.49 -1.96
N ILE A 60 4.20 -19.92 -1.34
CA ILE A 60 4.46 -19.62 0.07
C ILE A 60 4.55 -18.12 0.36
N PHE A 61 5.17 -17.33 -0.54
CA PHE A 61 5.26 -15.89 -0.36
C PHE A 61 3.94 -15.19 -0.63
N ASP A 62 3.12 -15.69 -1.57
CA ASP A 62 1.76 -15.17 -1.80
C ASP A 62 0.88 -15.42 -0.59
N TRP A 63 1.03 -16.60 0.05
CA TRP A 63 0.34 -16.92 1.29
C TRP A 63 0.75 -15.97 2.44
N PHE A 64 2.05 -15.72 2.64
CA PHE A 64 2.51 -14.76 3.64
C PHE A 64 2.05 -13.33 3.32
N ASN A 65 2.02 -12.94 2.06
CA ASN A 65 1.51 -11.64 1.62
C ASN A 65 0.02 -11.49 1.92
N GLU A 66 -0.76 -12.56 1.80
CA GLU A 66 -2.17 -12.59 2.15
C GLU A 66 -2.39 -12.47 3.67
N MET A 67 -1.62 -13.20 4.48
CA MET A 67 -1.67 -13.04 5.94
C MET A 67 -1.31 -11.61 6.35
N TRP A 68 -0.32 -11.02 5.70
CA TRP A 68 0.07 -9.63 5.92
C TRP A 68 -1.05 -8.65 5.55
N ARG A 69 -1.78 -8.88 4.45
CA ARG A 69 -2.93 -8.07 4.03
C ARG A 69 -4.03 -8.07 5.09
N LEU A 70 -4.32 -9.24 5.65
CA LEU A 70 -5.39 -9.42 6.63
C LEU A 70 -5.09 -8.82 8.01
N LEU A 71 -3.82 -8.70 8.39
CA LEU A 71 -3.43 -8.17 9.69
C LEU A 71 -3.54 -6.63 9.73
N VAL A 72 -4.04 -6.11 10.85
CA VAL A 72 -3.90 -4.69 11.18
C VAL A 72 -2.42 -4.32 11.38
N PRO A 73 -2.02 -3.04 11.29
CA PRO A 73 -0.67 -2.61 11.66
C PRO A 73 -0.24 -3.15 13.03
N LYS A 74 0.97 -3.73 13.10
CA LYS A 74 1.51 -4.43 14.28
C LYS A 74 0.74 -5.70 14.70
N GLY A 75 -0.24 -6.14 13.93
CA GLY A 75 -0.90 -7.43 14.12
C GLY A 75 0.10 -8.59 13.97
N GLN A 76 -0.20 -9.73 14.58
CA GLN A 76 0.71 -10.86 14.69
C GLN A 76 0.19 -12.10 13.97
N LEU A 77 1.10 -12.80 13.30
CA LEU A 77 0.91 -14.15 12.77
C LEU A 77 1.71 -15.13 13.62
N ALA A 78 1.03 -16.09 14.24
CA ALA A 78 1.65 -17.21 14.92
C ALA A 78 1.61 -18.45 14.01
N VAL A 79 2.76 -19.04 13.75
CA VAL A 79 2.93 -20.21 12.88
C VAL A 79 3.54 -21.35 13.67
N SER A 80 2.99 -22.55 13.51
CA SER A 80 3.59 -23.81 13.95
C SER A 80 3.56 -24.80 12.79
N ALA A 81 4.72 -25.39 12.46
CA ALA A 81 4.84 -26.37 11.38
C ALA A 81 5.89 -27.42 11.72
N PRO A 82 5.84 -28.62 11.14
CA PRO A 82 6.91 -29.59 11.29
C PRO A 82 8.23 -29.00 10.78
N PHE A 83 9.30 -29.11 11.59
CA PHE A 83 10.62 -28.67 11.18
C PHE A 83 11.11 -29.48 9.97
N ALA A 84 11.74 -28.82 9.01
CA ALA A 84 12.10 -29.36 7.70
C ALA A 84 12.84 -30.71 7.72
N ASN A 85 13.57 -31.00 8.79
CA ASN A 85 14.33 -32.24 8.96
C ASN A 85 13.82 -33.11 10.13
N SER A 86 12.54 -32.97 10.49
CA SER A 86 11.91 -33.75 11.55
C SER A 86 11.19 -34.98 11.00
N GLN A 87 11.03 -35.98 11.84
CA GLN A 87 10.20 -37.14 11.52
C GLN A 87 8.75 -36.71 11.23
N GLY A 88 8.24 -35.67 11.94
CA GLY A 88 6.91 -35.13 11.72
C GLY A 88 6.69 -34.60 10.30
N PHE A 89 7.74 -34.05 9.66
CA PHE A 89 7.64 -33.61 8.27
C PHE A 89 7.51 -34.82 7.31
N PHE A 90 8.30 -35.85 7.49
CA PHE A 90 8.32 -36.99 6.58
C PHE A 90 7.18 -37.99 6.79
N ASN A 91 6.47 -37.93 7.91
CA ASN A 91 5.36 -38.83 8.21
C ASN A 91 4.10 -38.56 7.36
N ASP A 92 3.95 -37.36 6.79
CA ASP A 92 2.80 -37.00 5.95
C ASP A 92 3.26 -36.75 4.51
N PRO A 93 2.83 -37.57 3.53
CA PRO A 93 3.23 -37.45 2.13
C PRO A 93 2.65 -36.18 1.45
N THR A 94 1.75 -35.46 2.10
CA THR A 94 1.18 -34.20 1.58
C THR A 94 1.99 -32.97 1.97
N HIS A 95 3.01 -33.11 2.82
CA HIS A 95 3.95 -32.05 3.13
C HIS A 95 4.85 -31.76 1.92
N CYS A 96 4.79 -30.55 1.40
CA CYS A 96 5.50 -30.16 0.18
C CYS A 96 6.44 -28.95 0.39
N THR A 97 6.27 -28.17 1.46
CA THR A 97 7.10 -27.01 1.78
C THR A 97 7.93 -27.26 3.03
N TYR A 98 9.26 -27.22 2.86
CA TYR A 98 10.22 -27.35 3.95
C TYR A 98 10.30 -26.05 4.76
N VAL A 99 10.07 -26.14 6.07
CA VAL A 99 10.03 -24.97 6.95
C VAL A 99 11.12 -25.08 8.02
N ASN A 100 11.92 -24.02 8.12
CA ASN A 100 12.94 -23.85 9.16
C ASN A 100 13.10 -22.34 9.47
N GLU A 101 14.04 -21.98 10.34
CA GLU A 101 14.30 -20.58 10.70
C GLU A 101 14.63 -19.71 9.49
N ALA A 102 15.37 -20.26 8.52
CA ALA A 102 15.75 -19.53 7.30
C ALA A 102 14.54 -19.18 6.44
N THR A 103 13.47 -19.97 6.46
CA THR A 103 12.22 -19.68 5.76
C THR A 103 11.67 -18.29 6.16
N PHE A 104 11.69 -17.98 7.45
CA PHE A 104 11.20 -16.69 7.97
C PHE A 104 12.17 -15.56 7.70
N GLN A 105 13.48 -15.80 7.58
CA GLN A 105 14.47 -14.76 7.24
C GLN A 105 14.23 -14.15 5.86
N HIS A 106 13.60 -14.87 4.93
CA HIS A 106 13.18 -14.33 3.63
C HIS A 106 12.03 -13.33 3.74
N LEU A 107 11.36 -13.23 4.89
CA LEU A 107 10.23 -12.33 5.12
C LEU A 107 10.64 -11.00 5.78
N ASP A 108 11.78 -10.96 6.46
CA ASP A 108 12.23 -9.81 7.25
C ASP A 108 13.34 -9.03 6.51
N PRO A 109 13.11 -7.74 6.17
CA PRO A 109 14.11 -6.88 5.51
C PRO A 109 15.45 -6.73 6.24
N ASN A 110 15.52 -7.09 7.52
CA ASN A 110 16.79 -7.08 8.27
C ASN A 110 17.75 -8.20 7.84
N PHE A 111 17.28 -9.19 7.09
CA PHE A 111 18.11 -10.29 6.60
C PHE A 111 18.43 -10.14 5.10
N PRO A 112 19.68 -10.44 4.67
CA PRO A 112 20.08 -10.32 3.26
C PRO A 112 19.24 -11.19 2.31
N THR A 113 18.74 -12.33 2.78
CA THR A 113 17.90 -13.28 2.04
C THR A 113 16.55 -12.69 1.60
N TYR A 114 16.06 -11.66 2.30
CA TYR A 114 14.82 -10.95 1.94
C TYR A 114 14.83 -10.46 0.49
N ARG A 115 15.96 -9.93 0.01
CA ARG A 115 16.11 -9.38 -1.34
C ARG A 115 15.96 -10.39 -2.48
N GLN A 116 15.88 -11.67 -2.17
CA GLN A 116 15.72 -12.72 -3.19
C GLN A 116 14.27 -12.81 -3.70
N HIS A 117 13.29 -12.46 -2.85
CA HIS A 117 11.86 -12.62 -3.15
C HIS A 117 11.05 -11.35 -2.88
N GLU A 118 11.53 -10.46 -2.02
CA GLU A 118 10.90 -9.18 -1.65
C GLU A 118 9.39 -9.30 -1.34
N PRO A 119 8.96 -10.21 -0.46
CA PRO A 119 7.57 -10.31 -0.05
C PRO A 119 7.16 -9.07 0.75
N LYS A 120 5.91 -8.98 1.20
CA LYS A 120 5.52 -7.95 2.16
C LYS A 120 6.40 -8.03 3.42
N PRO A 121 6.84 -6.89 3.97
CA PRO A 121 7.84 -6.88 5.04
C PRO A 121 7.25 -7.32 6.38
N TRP A 122 7.86 -8.34 6.96
CA TRP A 122 7.58 -8.81 8.31
C TRP A 122 8.70 -8.43 9.26
N LYS A 123 8.40 -8.43 10.55
CA LYS A 123 9.39 -8.45 11.63
C LYS A 123 9.29 -9.80 12.31
N ILE A 124 10.38 -10.51 12.39
CA ILE A 124 10.47 -11.75 13.16
C ILE A 124 10.57 -11.38 14.63
N GLU A 125 9.51 -11.66 15.41
CA GLU A 125 9.54 -11.50 16.87
C GLU A 125 10.19 -12.73 17.52
N TYR A 126 9.92 -13.90 16.94
CA TYR A 126 10.44 -15.18 17.39
C TYR A 126 10.42 -16.19 16.24
N ALA A 127 11.43 -17.01 16.11
CA ALA A 127 11.42 -18.21 15.26
C ALA A 127 12.44 -19.21 15.82
N SER A 128 11.99 -20.37 16.24
CA SER A 128 12.87 -21.40 16.80
C SER A 128 12.26 -22.79 16.67
N TRP A 129 13.12 -23.74 16.39
CA TRP A 129 12.78 -25.15 16.49
C TRP A 129 12.54 -25.53 17.97
N ASN A 130 11.54 -26.37 18.21
CA ASN A 130 11.25 -26.92 19.52
C ASN A 130 11.59 -28.43 19.60
N TYR A 131 11.77 -28.94 20.81
CA TYR A 131 12.08 -30.35 21.01
C TYR A 131 10.94 -31.32 20.63
N GLY A 132 9.74 -30.81 20.37
CA GLY A 132 8.60 -31.57 19.83
C GLY A 132 8.67 -31.80 18.32
N GLY A 133 9.71 -31.30 17.63
CA GLY A 133 9.93 -31.48 16.20
C GLY A 133 9.25 -30.44 15.31
N ASN A 134 8.64 -29.40 15.89
CA ASN A 134 8.07 -28.28 15.17
C ASN A 134 8.99 -27.06 15.18
N ILE A 135 8.87 -26.22 14.16
CA ILE A 135 9.29 -24.83 14.17
C ILE A 135 8.11 -23.97 14.62
N GLU A 136 8.36 -23.13 15.60
CA GLU A 136 7.40 -22.14 16.10
C GLU A 136 7.88 -20.75 15.71
N ALA A 137 7.02 -19.94 15.12
CA ALA A 137 7.36 -18.58 14.75
C ALA A 137 6.23 -17.61 15.10
N VAL A 138 6.61 -16.41 15.53
CA VAL A 138 5.74 -15.26 15.69
C VAL A 138 6.30 -14.13 14.83
N LEU A 139 5.50 -13.71 13.88
CA LEU A 139 5.81 -12.62 12.97
C LEU A 139 4.85 -11.47 13.24
N SER A 140 5.33 -10.24 13.26
CA SER A 140 4.47 -9.06 13.29
C SER A 140 4.46 -8.36 11.94
N LYS A 141 3.30 -7.80 11.57
CA LYS A 141 3.19 -6.93 10.39
C LYS A 141 4.11 -5.74 10.61
N ARG A 142 5.22 -5.69 9.83
CA ARG A 142 6.18 -4.61 9.95
C ARG A 142 5.55 -3.33 9.44
N THR A 143 5.59 -2.31 10.26
CA THR A 143 5.32 -0.94 9.86
C THR A 143 6.65 -0.21 9.69
N ILE A 144 6.70 0.77 8.79
CA ILE A 144 7.88 1.63 8.67
C ILE A 144 8.19 2.26 10.04
N THR A 145 9.45 2.25 10.45
CA THR A 145 9.86 2.92 11.67
C THR A 145 9.83 4.44 11.49
N ALA A 146 9.69 5.18 12.59
CA ALA A 146 9.79 6.65 12.54
C ALA A 146 11.13 7.11 11.94
N THR A 147 12.23 6.40 12.22
CA THR A 147 13.54 6.71 11.65
C THR A 147 13.58 6.48 10.14
N GLU A 148 12.98 5.41 9.64
CA GLU A 148 12.93 5.13 8.19
C GLU A 148 12.06 6.15 7.45
N SER A 149 10.89 6.52 7.98
CA SER A 149 10.04 7.54 7.37
C SER A 149 10.68 8.92 7.43
N LEU A 150 11.37 9.27 8.52
CA LEU A 150 12.14 10.50 8.65
C LEU A 150 13.31 10.55 7.65
N THR A 151 14.04 9.45 7.50
CA THR A 151 15.14 9.35 6.52
C THR A 151 14.61 9.53 5.10
N MET A 152 13.48 8.91 4.77
CA MET A 152 12.83 9.06 3.48
C MET A 152 12.37 10.50 3.27
N SER A 153 11.73 11.14 4.25
CA SER A 153 11.27 12.52 4.13
C SER A 153 12.42 13.49 3.87
N HIS A 154 13.54 13.35 4.59
CA HIS A 154 14.74 14.13 4.34
C HIS A 154 15.26 13.94 2.92
N LYS A 155 15.31 12.70 2.42
CA LYS A 155 15.72 12.41 1.04
C LYS A 155 14.79 13.08 0.04
N VAL A 156 13.49 13.02 0.25
CA VAL A 156 12.46 13.66 -0.58
C VAL A 156 12.69 15.17 -0.67
N ILE A 157 12.95 15.83 0.45
CA ILE A 157 13.24 17.28 0.49
C ILE A 157 14.57 17.61 -0.19
N MET A 158 15.60 16.81 0.03
CA MET A 158 16.90 16.98 -0.66
C MET A 158 16.78 16.83 -2.18
N LEU A 159 15.85 16.04 -2.66
CA LEU A 159 15.53 15.89 -4.08
C LEU A 159 14.64 17.02 -4.63
N GLY A 160 14.35 18.02 -3.80
CA GLY A 160 13.69 19.27 -4.18
C GLY A 160 12.16 19.24 -4.10
N ALA A 161 11.60 18.40 -3.25
CA ALA A 161 10.18 18.52 -2.87
C ALA A 161 9.94 19.85 -2.13
N LEU A 162 8.78 20.43 -2.36
CA LEU A 162 8.37 21.70 -1.75
C LEU A 162 7.43 21.50 -0.55
N GLN A 163 7.28 20.28 -0.07
CA GLN A 163 6.52 19.88 1.11
C GLN A 163 7.37 20.06 2.38
N LYS A 164 6.72 20.15 3.54
CA LYS A 164 7.43 20.12 4.81
C LYS A 164 7.89 18.68 5.18
N PRO A 165 9.10 18.50 5.74
CA PRO A 165 9.62 17.16 6.07
C PRO A 165 8.69 16.33 6.94
N ARG A 166 8.06 16.95 7.95
CA ARG A 166 7.15 16.26 8.87
C ARG A 166 5.87 15.77 8.18
N GLU A 167 5.34 16.52 7.24
CA GLU A 167 4.15 16.15 6.46
C GLU A 167 4.45 14.94 5.57
N VAL A 168 5.60 14.95 4.90
CA VAL A 168 6.08 13.83 4.08
C VAL A 168 6.32 12.59 4.95
N GLU A 169 6.96 12.75 6.11
CA GLU A 169 7.19 11.66 7.07
C GLU A 169 5.88 10.96 7.46
N LEU A 170 4.86 11.74 7.82
CA LEU A 170 3.55 11.23 8.22
C LEU A 170 2.81 10.58 7.05
N LEU A 171 2.85 11.18 5.85
CA LEU A 171 2.27 10.59 4.65
C LEU A 171 2.92 9.25 4.32
N VAL A 172 4.26 9.19 4.32
CA VAL A 172 5.01 7.97 4.04
C VAL A 172 4.66 6.88 5.05
N ALA A 173 4.60 7.23 6.34
CA ALA A 173 4.21 6.29 7.39
C ALA A 173 2.76 5.79 7.21
N PHE A 174 1.84 6.65 6.79
CA PHE A 174 0.45 6.31 6.54
C PHE A 174 0.27 5.37 5.34
N LEU A 175 0.95 5.67 4.22
CA LEU A 175 0.84 4.89 2.98
C LEU A 175 1.64 3.59 3.03
N HIS A 176 2.60 3.49 3.96
CA HIS A 176 3.44 2.30 4.05
C HIS A 176 2.62 1.04 4.31
N GLY A 177 2.93 0.01 3.57
CA GLY A 177 2.24 -1.28 3.68
C GLY A 177 0.98 -1.42 2.82
N MET A 178 0.44 -0.33 2.27
CA MET A 178 -0.61 -0.40 1.27
C MET A 178 -0.04 -0.90 -0.07
N THR A 179 -0.90 -1.43 -0.94
CA THR A 179 -0.47 -1.95 -2.24
C THR A 179 -0.90 -1.01 -3.36
N PHE A 180 0.07 -0.40 -4.05
CA PHE A 180 -0.17 0.51 -5.16
C PHE A 180 0.56 0.02 -6.41
N LYS A 181 -0.17 -0.51 -7.38
CA LYS A 181 0.37 -0.97 -8.67
C LYS A 181 0.28 0.08 -9.79
N ASN A 182 -0.66 0.99 -9.69
CA ASN A 182 -0.86 2.08 -10.64
C ASN A 182 -0.90 3.41 -9.89
N VAL A 183 0.16 4.19 -10.02
CA VAL A 183 0.36 5.46 -9.33
C VAL A 183 0.42 6.59 -10.33
N LEU A 184 -0.30 7.67 -10.06
CA LEU A 184 -0.24 8.92 -10.83
C LEU A 184 0.09 10.09 -9.92
N GLU A 185 1.10 10.86 -10.30
CA GLU A 185 1.40 12.18 -9.76
C GLU A 185 1.03 13.25 -10.79
N ILE A 186 0.34 14.29 -10.35
CA ILE A 186 0.06 15.53 -11.11
C ILE A 186 0.81 16.65 -10.42
N GLY A 187 1.76 17.28 -11.13
CA GLY A 187 2.71 18.24 -10.56
C GLY A 187 3.93 17.56 -9.96
N THR A 188 4.98 17.43 -10.76
CA THR A 188 6.19 16.68 -10.35
C THR A 188 7.26 17.56 -9.75
N ALA A 189 7.27 18.84 -10.12
CA ALA A 189 8.34 19.75 -9.72
C ALA A 189 9.73 19.12 -9.94
N LYS A 190 10.63 19.19 -8.97
CA LYS A 190 11.96 18.59 -9.06
C LYS A 190 11.96 17.07 -8.86
N GLY A 191 10.80 16.45 -8.58
CA GLY A 191 10.62 15.01 -8.47
C GLY A 191 10.88 14.42 -7.09
N GLY A 192 10.96 15.26 -6.04
CA GLY A 192 11.13 14.76 -4.68
C GLY A 192 9.97 13.86 -4.26
N MET A 193 8.71 14.30 -4.47
CA MET A 193 7.54 13.47 -4.18
C MET A 193 7.43 12.28 -5.12
N PHE A 194 7.81 12.42 -6.39
CA PHE A 194 7.89 11.29 -7.33
C PHE A 194 8.81 10.17 -6.80
N TYR A 195 9.96 10.54 -6.21
CA TYR A 195 10.82 9.57 -5.52
C TYR A 195 10.06 8.84 -4.40
N ALA A 196 9.37 9.58 -3.51
CA ALA A 196 8.60 8.96 -2.43
C ALA A 196 7.55 7.98 -2.97
N LEU A 197 6.81 8.38 -4.02
CA LEU A 197 5.79 7.56 -4.66
C LEU A 197 6.38 6.29 -5.28
N CYS A 198 7.56 6.36 -5.90
CA CYS A 198 8.28 5.19 -6.38
C CYS A 198 8.65 4.23 -5.24
N GLN A 199 9.11 4.75 -4.08
CA GLN A 199 9.50 3.91 -2.94
C GLN A 199 8.30 3.26 -2.23
N ILE A 200 7.14 3.95 -2.21
CA ILE A 200 5.91 3.45 -1.59
C ILE A 200 5.18 2.45 -2.50
N ALA A 201 5.24 2.66 -3.81
CA ALA A 201 4.56 1.80 -4.79
C ALA A 201 5.14 0.38 -4.80
N SER A 202 4.33 -0.58 -5.27
CA SER A 202 4.76 -1.97 -5.41
C SER A 202 6.02 -2.09 -6.28
N PRO A 203 6.90 -3.09 -6.05
CA PRO A 203 8.13 -3.25 -6.82
C PRO A 203 7.95 -3.42 -8.32
N ASP A 204 6.77 -3.82 -8.77
CA ASP A 204 6.37 -3.99 -10.17
C ASP A 204 5.39 -2.92 -10.67
N ALA A 205 5.21 -1.83 -9.91
CA ALA A 205 4.23 -0.80 -10.21
C ALA A 205 4.50 -0.04 -11.51
N LYS A 206 3.42 0.52 -12.07
CA LYS A 206 3.48 1.60 -13.04
C LYS A 206 3.36 2.92 -12.30
N VAL A 207 4.37 3.78 -12.39
CA VAL A 207 4.40 5.09 -11.73
C VAL A 207 4.49 6.18 -12.80
N PHE A 208 3.48 7.02 -12.84
CA PHE A 208 3.32 8.08 -13.84
C PHE A 208 3.49 9.45 -13.21
N SER A 209 4.29 10.28 -13.85
CA SER A 209 4.45 11.69 -13.55
C SER A 209 3.83 12.50 -14.68
N LEU A 210 2.88 13.34 -14.35
CA LEU A 210 2.22 14.28 -15.26
C LEU A 210 2.53 15.70 -14.82
N ASP A 211 3.21 16.45 -15.68
CA ASP A 211 3.61 17.83 -15.37
C ASP A 211 3.52 18.72 -16.59
N TRP A 212 3.05 19.94 -16.41
CA TRP A 212 3.02 20.97 -17.46
C TRP A 212 4.17 21.94 -17.28
N LEU A 213 5.27 21.73 -18.00
CA LEU A 213 6.50 22.52 -17.91
C LEU A 213 6.36 24.04 -18.20
N LYS A 214 5.18 24.48 -18.61
CA LYS A 214 4.89 25.89 -18.93
C LYS A 214 4.02 26.60 -17.86
N GLY A 215 3.79 25.99 -16.73
CA GLY A 215 2.98 26.56 -15.64
C GLY A 215 3.66 27.77 -14.99
N ASN A 216 2.85 28.75 -14.57
CA ASN A 216 3.34 30.03 -14.05
C ASN A 216 3.97 29.96 -12.65
N PHE A 217 3.87 28.85 -11.93
CA PHE A 217 4.21 28.77 -10.52
C PHE A 217 5.70 28.50 -10.24
N CYS A 218 6.45 27.94 -11.21
CA CYS A 218 7.84 27.54 -10.99
C CYS A 218 8.71 27.61 -12.25
N THR A 219 8.52 28.62 -13.11
CA THR A 219 9.20 28.74 -14.41
C THR A 219 10.73 28.88 -14.36
N SER A 220 11.31 29.11 -13.19
CA SER A 220 12.77 29.26 -13.03
C SER A 220 13.49 27.95 -12.68
N VAL A 221 12.78 26.83 -12.51
CA VAL A 221 13.34 25.58 -11.92
C VAL A 221 13.42 24.44 -12.94
N TYR A 222 12.73 24.55 -14.08
CA TYR A 222 12.64 23.47 -15.05
C TYR A 222 13.51 23.75 -16.28
N THR A 223 14.53 22.97 -16.43
CA THR A 223 15.11 22.72 -17.73
C THR A 223 14.30 21.61 -18.40
N GLU A 224 13.89 21.80 -19.67
CA GLU A 224 13.31 20.73 -20.52
C GLU A 224 14.32 19.60 -20.77
N ALA A 225 15.31 19.45 -19.91
CA ALA A 225 16.47 18.68 -20.16
C ALA A 225 16.14 17.19 -20.08
N LYS A 226 16.52 16.47 -21.12
CA LYS A 226 16.66 15.01 -21.15
C LYS A 226 17.28 14.48 -19.86
N GLU A 227 18.21 15.23 -19.27
CA GLU A 227 18.86 15.00 -17.98
C GLU A 227 17.88 14.87 -16.80
N ASP A 228 16.78 15.64 -16.76
CA ASP A 228 15.79 15.52 -15.69
C ASP A 228 15.00 14.21 -15.80
N ILE A 229 14.60 13.80 -16.99
CA ILE A 229 13.93 12.51 -17.20
C ILE A 229 14.87 11.37 -16.89
N GLU A 230 16.14 11.44 -17.28
CA GLU A 230 17.16 10.45 -16.97
C GLU A 230 17.33 10.34 -15.44
N ARG A 231 17.41 11.45 -14.74
CA ARG A 231 17.48 11.49 -13.27
C ARG A 231 16.24 10.89 -12.62
N LEU A 232 15.04 11.29 -13.05
CA LEU A 232 13.78 10.75 -12.52
C LEU A 232 13.63 9.24 -12.77
N ASN A 233 14.15 8.73 -13.89
CA ASN A 233 14.18 7.30 -14.15
C ASN A 233 15.03 6.50 -13.14
N THR A 234 16.00 7.15 -12.48
CA THR A 234 16.80 6.49 -11.43
C THR A 234 16.06 6.32 -10.10
N TYR A 235 14.87 6.91 -9.95
CA TYR A 235 14.10 6.86 -8.71
C TYR A 235 13.28 5.59 -8.56
N GLY A 236 13.02 4.89 -9.65
CA GLY A 236 12.23 3.66 -9.65
C GLY A 236 12.96 2.45 -9.06
N GLN A 237 12.19 1.53 -8.55
CA GLN A 237 12.66 0.20 -8.20
C GLN A 237 12.88 -0.64 -9.47
N PRO A 238 13.73 -1.68 -9.46
CA PRO A 238 14.20 -2.36 -10.68
C PRO A 238 13.14 -2.91 -11.63
N LYS A 239 11.95 -3.26 -11.13
CA LYS A 239 10.85 -3.82 -11.94
C LYS A 239 9.74 -2.81 -12.23
N GLN A 240 9.81 -1.60 -11.67
CA GLN A 240 8.82 -0.55 -11.91
C GLN A 240 8.90 -0.02 -13.34
N LYS A 241 7.74 0.40 -13.85
CA LYS A 241 7.63 1.07 -15.17
C LYS A 241 7.31 2.54 -14.94
N LEU A 242 8.32 3.39 -15.09
CA LEU A 242 8.17 4.83 -14.97
C LEU A 242 7.74 5.44 -16.29
N SER A 243 6.87 6.44 -16.26
CA SER A 243 6.41 7.18 -17.43
C SER A 243 6.23 8.65 -17.10
N PHE A 244 6.65 9.51 -18.01
CA PHE A 244 6.65 10.95 -17.88
C PHE A 244 5.80 11.58 -18.97
N ILE A 245 4.67 12.17 -18.60
CA ILE A 245 3.79 12.91 -19.50
C ILE A 245 4.04 14.40 -19.28
N ARG A 246 4.60 15.07 -20.28
CA ARG A 246 4.85 16.52 -20.26
C ARG A 246 3.75 17.21 -21.06
N ASP A 247 2.62 17.41 -20.41
CA ASP A 247 1.40 17.97 -21.01
C ASP A 247 0.53 18.61 -19.92
N ASP A 248 -0.42 19.43 -20.32
CA ASP A 248 -1.42 20.02 -19.42
C ASP A 248 -2.39 18.94 -18.95
N SER A 249 -2.52 18.79 -17.60
CA SER A 249 -3.44 17.85 -16.97
C SER A 249 -4.90 18.10 -17.32
N HIS A 250 -5.24 19.35 -17.61
CA HIS A 250 -6.60 19.78 -17.92
C HIS A 250 -7.04 19.48 -19.36
N ARG A 251 -6.16 18.87 -20.19
CA ARG A 251 -6.51 18.50 -21.56
C ARG A 251 -7.14 17.12 -21.62
N GLN A 252 -8.27 17.01 -22.32
CA GLN A 252 -8.93 15.71 -22.53
C GLN A 252 -8.02 14.67 -23.20
N ALA A 253 -7.14 15.10 -24.12
CA ALA A 253 -6.17 14.22 -24.76
C ALA A 253 -5.17 13.60 -23.75
N THR A 254 -4.76 14.38 -22.74
CA THR A 254 -3.88 13.92 -21.66
C THR A 254 -4.58 12.89 -20.78
N LEU A 255 -5.82 13.15 -20.38
CA LEU A 255 -6.64 12.19 -19.63
C LEU A 255 -6.78 10.87 -20.40
N VAL A 256 -7.03 10.91 -21.71
CA VAL A 256 -7.13 9.70 -22.55
C VAL A 256 -5.82 8.91 -22.56
N LYS A 257 -4.66 9.59 -22.64
CA LYS A 257 -3.33 8.93 -22.55
C LYS A 257 -3.16 8.21 -21.21
N VAL A 258 -3.47 8.89 -20.09
CA VAL A 258 -3.37 8.32 -18.74
C VAL A 258 -4.30 7.11 -18.59
N ARG A 259 -5.57 7.27 -18.98
CA ARG A 259 -6.56 6.17 -18.92
C ARG A 259 -6.12 4.95 -19.73
N LYS A 260 -5.60 5.14 -20.94
CA LYS A 260 -5.11 4.04 -21.78
C LYS A 260 -3.92 3.33 -21.17
N ALA A 261 -3.04 4.06 -20.48
CA ALA A 261 -1.81 3.52 -19.92
C ALA A 261 -1.99 2.81 -18.59
N LEU A 262 -2.82 3.37 -17.69
CA LEU A 262 -3.03 2.85 -16.34
C LEU A 262 -4.30 1.99 -16.20
N GLY A 263 -5.36 2.28 -16.96
CA GLY A 263 -6.68 1.66 -16.81
C GLY A 263 -7.40 2.17 -15.57
N HIS A 264 -6.86 1.90 -14.39
CA HIS A 264 -7.28 2.46 -13.10
C HIS A 264 -6.09 2.97 -12.31
N ILE A 265 -6.34 3.76 -11.26
CA ILE A 265 -5.34 4.34 -10.37
C ILE A 265 -5.56 3.79 -8.95
N ASP A 266 -4.49 3.35 -8.30
CA ASP A 266 -4.50 2.93 -6.89
C ASP A 266 -4.18 4.11 -5.96
N LEU A 267 -3.23 4.96 -6.37
CA LEU A 267 -2.78 6.15 -5.65
C LEU A 267 -2.65 7.32 -6.64
N LEU A 268 -3.40 8.37 -6.40
CA LEU A 268 -3.36 9.65 -7.12
C LEU A 268 -2.81 10.74 -6.20
N PHE A 269 -1.74 11.42 -6.61
CA PHE A 269 -1.19 12.59 -5.92
C PHE A 269 -1.46 13.83 -6.77
N ILE A 270 -2.12 14.83 -6.21
CA ILE A 270 -2.51 16.10 -6.88
C ILE A 270 -1.77 17.25 -6.22
N ASP A 271 -0.85 17.85 -6.98
CA ASP A 271 0.00 18.99 -6.58
C ASP A 271 0.37 19.83 -7.82
N GLY A 272 -0.58 20.02 -8.74
CA GLY A 272 -0.37 20.69 -10.03
C GLY A 272 -0.81 22.15 -10.02
N ASP A 273 -2.05 22.43 -10.38
CA ASP A 273 -2.62 23.78 -10.38
C ASP A 273 -3.24 24.08 -9.01
N HIS A 274 -2.63 25.01 -8.27
CA HIS A 274 -3.02 25.36 -6.90
C HIS A 274 -4.22 26.29 -6.82
N THR A 275 -4.79 26.75 -7.97
CA THR A 275 -6.04 27.49 -7.95
C THR A 275 -7.22 26.59 -7.58
N TYR A 276 -8.31 27.18 -7.09
CA TYR A 276 -9.52 26.40 -6.77
C TYR A 276 -10.06 25.65 -7.99
N GLU A 277 -10.15 26.33 -9.14
CA GLU A 277 -10.63 25.74 -10.38
C GLU A 277 -9.67 24.66 -10.93
N GLY A 278 -8.36 24.88 -10.77
CA GLY A 278 -7.33 23.95 -11.22
C GLY A 278 -7.37 22.63 -10.47
N VAL A 279 -7.25 22.68 -9.14
CA VAL A 279 -7.29 21.48 -8.30
C VAL A 279 -8.65 20.74 -8.41
N ARG A 280 -9.75 21.49 -8.52
CA ARG A 280 -11.08 20.92 -8.77
C ARG A 280 -11.11 20.17 -10.10
N LYS A 281 -10.55 20.74 -11.15
CA LYS A 281 -10.51 20.12 -12.48
C LYS A 281 -9.64 18.87 -12.51
N ASP A 282 -8.47 18.87 -11.87
CA ASP A 282 -7.65 17.69 -11.70
C ASP A 282 -8.43 16.58 -10.97
N TRP A 283 -9.12 16.92 -9.89
CA TRP A 283 -9.98 15.97 -9.19
C TRP A 283 -11.11 15.42 -10.09
N GLU A 284 -11.87 16.30 -10.76
CA GLU A 284 -13.00 15.89 -11.60
C GLU A 284 -12.57 14.99 -12.77
N MET A 285 -11.39 15.25 -13.33
CA MET A 285 -10.85 14.47 -14.45
C MET A 285 -10.25 13.13 -14.04
N TYR A 286 -9.47 13.10 -12.97
CA TYR A 286 -8.66 11.91 -12.64
C TYR A 286 -9.23 11.06 -11.50
N SER A 287 -10.02 11.63 -10.58
CA SER A 287 -10.61 10.84 -9.49
C SER A 287 -11.57 9.72 -9.98
N PRO A 288 -12.27 9.83 -11.13
CA PRO A 288 -13.05 8.73 -11.66
C PRO A 288 -12.22 7.51 -12.09
N LEU A 289 -10.92 7.69 -12.33
CA LEU A 289 -9.99 6.60 -12.62
C LEU A 289 -9.48 5.91 -11.35
N VAL A 290 -9.63 6.54 -10.17
CA VAL A 290 -9.21 5.94 -8.91
C VAL A 290 -10.20 4.84 -8.53
N LYS A 291 -9.69 3.63 -8.33
CA LYS A 291 -10.51 2.47 -7.96
C LYS A 291 -11.21 2.67 -6.62
N PRO A 292 -12.32 1.97 -6.34
CA PRO A 292 -12.88 1.90 -5.00
C PRO A 292 -11.84 1.45 -3.97
N GLY A 293 -11.78 2.14 -2.81
CA GLY A 293 -10.74 1.92 -1.80
C GLY A 293 -9.37 2.49 -2.14
N GLY A 294 -9.17 3.05 -3.33
CA GLY A 294 -7.95 3.74 -3.72
C GLY A 294 -7.78 5.08 -2.99
N ILE A 295 -6.58 5.59 -3.00
CA ILE A 295 -6.16 6.76 -2.24
C ILE A 295 -5.95 7.95 -3.18
N VAL A 296 -6.43 9.12 -2.75
CA VAL A 296 -6.11 10.41 -3.38
C VAL A 296 -5.46 11.31 -2.35
N VAL A 297 -4.34 11.91 -2.72
CA VAL A 297 -3.54 12.80 -1.89
C VAL A 297 -3.53 14.19 -2.50
N PHE A 298 -3.71 15.21 -1.68
CA PHE A 298 -3.63 16.62 -2.04
C PHE A 298 -2.53 17.29 -1.23
N HIS A 299 -1.78 18.17 -1.87
CA HIS A 299 -0.90 19.12 -1.17
C HIS A 299 -1.60 20.48 -1.03
N ASP A 300 -1.05 21.36 -0.17
CA ASP A 300 -1.53 22.72 0.07
C ASP A 300 -2.96 22.84 0.64
N ILE A 301 -3.31 21.93 1.54
CA ILE A 301 -4.65 21.89 2.16
C ILE A 301 -4.87 22.95 3.26
N VAL A 302 -3.82 23.69 3.62
CA VAL A 302 -3.88 24.76 4.63
C VAL A 302 -4.04 26.10 3.93
N ASP A 303 -4.81 27.02 4.55
CA ASP A 303 -4.91 28.38 4.06
C ASP A 303 -3.56 29.10 4.17
N GLN A 304 -2.97 29.42 3.03
CA GLN A 304 -1.67 30.07 2.91
C GLN A 304 -1.72 31.28 1.94
N HIS A 305 -2.90 31.87 1.72
CA HIS A 305 -3.06 32.99 0.77
C HIS A 305 -2.26 34.25 1.15
N TRP A 306 -1.80 34.36 2.40
CA TRP A 306 -0.90 35.43 2.87
C TRP A 306 0.49 35.33 2.20
N MET A 307 0.92 34.11 1.83
CA MET A 307 2.18 33.85 1.13
C MET A 307 1.95 33.63 -0.37
N TYR A 308 0.90 32.88 -0.71
CA TYR A 308 0.53 32.51 -2.07
C TYR A 308 -0.94 32.86 -2.36
N PRO A 309 -1.26 34.11 -2.77
CA PRO A 309 -2.63 34.61 -2.90
C PRO A 309 -3.51 33.77 -3.85
N THR A 310 -2.94 33.15 -4.84
CA THR A 310 -3.65 32.31 -5.84
C THR A 310 -3.89 30.88 -5.37
N CYS A 311 -3.17 30.41 -4.36
CA CYS A 311 -3.39 29.07 -3.79
C CYS A 311 -4.74 29.02 -3.08
N LYS A 312 -5.61 28.11 -3.52
CA LYS A 312 -6.97 27.91 -3.00
C LYS A 312 -7.33 26.43 -2.87
N VAL A 313 -6.34 25.56 -2.77
CA VAL A 313 -6.53 24.12 -2.56
C VAL A 313 -7.25 23.86 -1.24
N ASP A 314 -6.95 24.66 -0.20
CA ASP A 314 -7.60 24.63 1.11
C ASP A 314 -9.12 24.72 1.02
N LYS A 315 -9.66 25.58 0.16
CA LYS A 315 -11.10 25.74 -0.03
C LYS A 315 -11.72 24.49 -0.62
N PHE A 316 -11.13 23.97 -1.68
CA PHE A 316 -11.61 22.76 -2.33
C PHE A 316 -11.48 21.52 -1.40
N TRP A 317 -10.39 21.41 -0.68
CA TRP A 317 -10.18 20.36 0.32
C TRP A 317 -11.26 20.40 1.42
N ASN A 318 -11.56 21.58 1.93
CA ASN A 318 -12.61 21.80 2.95
C ASN A 318 -14.02 21.41 2.47
N GLU A 319 -14.26 21.39 1.17
CA GLU A 319 -15.51 20.86 0.61
C GLU A 319 -15.48 19.32 0.54
N LEU A 320 -14.39 18.74 0.04
CA LEU A 320 -14.24 17.29 -0.11
C LEU A 320 -14.32 16.54 1.21
N LYS A 321 -13.69 17.05 2.26
CA LYS A 321 -13.64 16.36 3.56
C LYS A 321 -14.98 16.25 4.27
N LYS A 322 -15.99 17.05 3.90
CA LYS A 322 -17.33 16.98 4.50
C LYS A 322 -18.08 15.68 4.21
N SER A 323 -17.73 14.99 3.12
CA SER A 323 -18.48 13.83 2.63
C SER A 323 -17.62 12.59 2.36
N ASN A 324 -16.33 12.66 2.69
CA ASN A 324 -15.38 11.58 2.43
C ASN A 324 -14.60 11.18 3.69
N GLU A 325 -14.09 9.96 3.71
CA GLU A 325 -13.12 9.50 4.71
C GLU A 325 -11.76 10.12 4.43
N THR A 326 -11.24 10.94 5.36
CA THR A 326 -10.04 11.76 5.14
C THR A 326 -9.11 11.78 6.34
N TRP A 327 -7.82 12.06 6.07
CA TRP A 327 -6.77 12.33 7.05
C TRP A 327 -6.02 13.58 6.64
N GLU A 328 -5.49 14.32 7.61
CA GLU A 328 -4.72 15.54 7.38
C GLU A 328 -3.37 15.44 8.10
N PHE A 329 -2.30 15.71 7.39
CA PHE A 329 -0.94 15.77 7.93
C PHE A 329 -0.43 17.18 7.78
N ILE A 330 -0.40 17.91 8.87
CA ILE A 330 -0.05 19.34 8.93
C ILE A 330 1.07 19.53 9.94
N ASP A 331 2.17 20.13 9.51
CA ASP A 331 3.23 20.53 10.41
C ASP A 331 2.89 21.90 10.99
N THR A 332 2.59 21.94 12.29
CA THR A 332 2.28 23.15 13.05
C THR A 332 3.50 23.74 13.76
N SER A 333 4.69 23.22 13.52
CA SER A 333 5.93 23.79 14.05
C SER A 333 6.37 24.99 13.20
N GLY A 334 6.22 26.20 13.72
CA GLY A 334 6.50 27.44 13.01
C GLY A 334 5.35 27.93 12.14
N ASP A 335 5.66 28.59 11.00
CA ASP A 335 4.65 29.09 10.08
C ASP A 335 3.84 27.95 9.48
N VAL A 336 2.53 28.04 9.57
CA VAL A 336 1.61 27.01 9.05
C VAL A 336 1.31 27.31 7.58
N TRP A 337 1.80 26.43 6.70
CA TRP A 337 1.57 26.44 5.25
C TRP A 337 1.66 25.02 4.71
N GLY A 338 1.25 24.78 3.46
CA GLY A 338 1.30 23.46 2.83
C GLY A 338 0.21 22.53 3.37
N GLY A 339 0.61 21.49 4.07
CA GLY A 339 -0.29 20.45 4.56
C GLY A 339 -0.64 19.41 3.49
N ILE A 340 -0.75 18.16 3.92
CA ILE A 340 -1.11 17.03 3.04
C ILE A 340 -2.45 16.48 3.48
N GLY A 341 -3.43 16.45 2.57
CA GLY A 341 -4.74 15.81 2.73
C GLY A 341 -4.78 14.47 2.03
N VAL A 342 -5.30 13.47 2.70
CA VAL A 342 -5.50 12.11 2.15
C VAL A 342 -6.98 11.79 2.17
N LEU A 343 -7.49 11.30 1.04
CA LEU A 343 -8.87 10.87 0.86
C LEU A 343 -8.89 9.43 0.37
N LYS A 344 -9.73 8.60 0.99
CA LYS A 344 -10.00 7.24 0.53
C LYS A 344 -11.29 7.19 -0.28
N LYS A 345 -11.23 6.67 -1.49
CA LYS A 345 -12.43 6.49 -2.33
C LYS A 345 -13.37 5.48 -1.70
N PRO A 346 -14.68 5.78 -1.60
CA PRO A 346 -15.62 4.86 -0.98
C PRO A 346 -15.68 3.52 -1.73
N MET A 347 -15.88 2.46 -0.97
CA MET A 347 -16.21 1.15 -1.54
C MET A 347 -17.62 1.16 -2.10
N PRO A 348 -17.93 0.42 -3.19
CA PRO A 348 -19.29 0.24 -3.64
C PRO A 348 -20.14 -0.31 -2.50
N LYS A 349 -21.33 0.24 -2.33
CA LYS A 349 -22.29 -0.37 -1.39
C LYS A 349 -22.60 -1.79 -1.90
N PRO A 350 -22.60 -2.82 -1.02
CA PRO A 350 -23.01 -4.14 -1.43
C PRO A 350 -24.41 -4.05 -2.02
N GLU A 351 -24.62 -4.61 -3.22
CA GLU A 351 -25.96 -4.74 -3.79
C GLU A 351 -26.82 -5.48 -2.77
N ARG A 352 -27.89 -4.83 -2.31
CA ARG A 352 -28.94 -5.54 -1.54
C ARG A 352 -29.46 -6.64 -2.47
N GLN A 353 -29.14 -7.89 -2.15
CA GLN A 353 -29.83 -9.02 -2.76
C GLN A 353 -31.32 -8.74 -2.63
N ARG A 354 -31.97 -8.44 -3.75
CA ARG A 354 -33.45 -8.47 -3.82
C ARG A 354 -33.82 -9.90 -3.46
N MET A 355 -34.27 -10.12 -2.22
CA MET A 355 -34.96 -11.32 -1.89
C MET A 355 -36.14 -11.40 -2.86
N ILE A 356 -36.04 -12.27 -3.82
CA ILE A 356 -37.15 -12.67 -4.65
C ILE A 356 -38.08 -13.39 -3.69
N GLY A 357 -39.02 -12.64 -3.15
CA GLY A 357 -40.16 -13.22 -2.46
C GLY A 357 -40.95 -14.05 -3.44
N GLY A 358 -40.70 -15.34 -3.43
CA GLY A 358 -41.58 -16.33 -4.05
C GLY A 358 -42.83 -16.39 -3.23
N ALA A 359 -43.89 -15.72 -3.68
CA ALA A 359 -45.22 -15.94 -3.20
C ALA A 359 -45.87 -17.10 -3.99
N LYS A 360 -46.43 -18.02 -3.22
CA LYS A 360 -47.41 -19.08 -3.52
C LYS A 360 -46.90 -20.36 -4.14
#